data_b9ab3d4716cf1695e3a60a8ab8c4f406
#
_entry.id   b9ab3d4716cf1695e3a60a8ab8c4f406
#
_cell.length_a   1.000
_cell.length_b   1.000
_cell.length_c   1.000
_cell.angle_alpha   90.00
_cell.angle_beta   90.00
_cell.angle_gamma   90.00
#
_symmetry.space_group_name_H-M   'P 1'
#
loop_
_entity.id
_entity.type
_entity.pdbx_description
1 polymer ?
#
loop_
_entity_poly.entity_id
_entity_poly.type
_entity_poly.pdbx_seq_one_letter_code
_entity_poly.pdbx_strand_id
1 'polypeptide(L)'
;MDWTDVLIHAGMSACIVVIAALLAVNPFLVAGLVAAGWAGREAVQDRAKRGYWRSPGDWSTQKHLEWAGALIAGLVVAVFAAALR
;
A
#
# COMPACT_ATOMS: atom_id res chain seq x y z
N MET A 1 1.25 18.57 2.42
CA MET A 1 1.17 17.11 2.17
C MET A 1 2.57 16.56 1.92
N ASP A 2 2.89 15.45 2.52
CA ASP A 2 4.21 14.84 2.39
C ASP A 2 4.22 13.80 1.27
N TRP A 3 4.59 14.22 0.06
CA TRP A 3 4.70 13.33 -1.09
C TRP A 3 5.86 12.36 -0.98
N THR A 4 6.89 12.68 -0.17
CA THR A 4 8.02 11.78 0.04
C THR A 4 7.56 10.47 0.68
N ASP A 5 6.73 10.53 1.71
CA ASP A 5 6.19 9.34 2.36
C ASP A 5 5.28 8.54 1.43
N VAL A 6 4.44 9.22 0.65
CA VAL A 6 3.58 8.55 -0.34
C VAL A 6 4.44 7.79 -1.36
N LEU A 7 5.49 8.43 -1.88
CA LEU A 7 6.38 7.82 -2.87
C LEU A 7 7.21 6.68 -2.29
N ILE A 8 7.65 6.78 -1.04
CA ILE A 8 8.38 5.71 -0.37
C ILE A 8 7.49 4.47 -0.24
N HIS A 9 6.26 4.62 0.22
CA HIS A 9 5.33 3.51 0.37
C HIS A 9 4.97 2.89 -0.99
N ALA A 10 4.76 3.73 -2.01
CA ALA A 10 4.50 3.26 -3.37
C ALA A 10 5.69 2.47 -3.92
N GLY A 11 6.91 2.98 -3.75
CA GLY A 11 8.13 2.31 -4.19
C GLY A 11 8.36 0.98 -3.49
N MET A 12 8.15 0.92 -2.17
CA MET A 12 8.27 -0.32 -1.41
C MET A 12 7.24 -1.36 -1.87
N SER A 13 5.99 -0.94 -2.08
CA SER A 13 4.94 -1.81 -2.59
C SER A 13 5.29 -2.36 -3.97
N ALA A 14 5.75 -1.51 -4.88
CA ALA A 14 6.16 -1.92 -6.22
C ALA A 14 7.27 -2.96 -6.16
N CYS A 15 8.29 -2.76 -5.33
CA CYS A 15 9.40 -3.70 -5.15
C CYS A 15 8.92 -5.06 -4.63
N ILE A 16 8.03 -5.06 -3.63
CA ILE A 16 7.48 -6.29 -3.05
C ILE A 16 6.69 -7.07 -4.11
N VAL A 17 5.88 -6.39 -4.91
CA VAL A 17 5.07 -7.02 -5.95
C VAL A 17 5.96 -7.57 -7.07
N VAL A 18 7.04 -6.86 -7.45
CA VAL A 18 8.02 -7.38 -8.41
C VAL A 18 8.63 -8.68 -7.91
N ILE A 19 9.07 -8.72 -6.66
CA ILE A 19 9.65 -9.93 -6.05
C ILE A 19 8.63 -11.07 -6.07
N ALA A 20 7.37 -10.79 -5.71
CA ALA A 20 6.31 -11.78 -5.74
C ALA A 20 6.10 -12.35 -7.14
N ALA A 21 6.09 -11.50 -8.16
CA ALA A 21 5.95 -11.93 -9.55
C ALA A 21 7.10 -12.82 -9.99
N LEU A 22 8.32 -12.49 -9.60
CA LEU A 22 9.51 -13.30 -9.88
C LEU A 22 9.47 -14.67 -9.20
N LEU A 23 8.84 -14.76 -8.05
CA LEU A 23 8.67 -16.01 -7.29
C LEU A 23 7.40 -16.79 -7.69
N ALA A 24 6.71 -16.37 -8.75
CA ALA A 24 5.47 -16.97 -9.23
C ALA A 24 4.32 -16.93 -8.21
N VAL A 25 4.35 -15.97 -7.28
CA VAL A 25 3.23 -15.67 -6.38
C VAL A 25 2.28 -14.72 -7.10
N ASN A 26 0.97 -14.84 -6.84
CA ASN A 26 -0.02 -13.99 -7.50
C ASN A 26 0.24 -12.51 -7.13
N PRO A 27 0.68 -11.68 -8.10
CA PRO A 27 1.06 -10.29 -7.79
C PRO A 27 -0.14 -9.41 -7.42
N PHE A 28 -1.34 -9.71 -7.90
CA PHE A 28 -2.56 -8.96 -7.52
C PHE A 28 -2.92 -9.20 -6.06
N LEU A 29 -2.81 -10.45 -5.61
CA LEU A 29 -3.04 -10.78 -4.21
C LEU A 29 -2.02 -10.07 -3.31
N VAL A 30 -0.75 -10.09 -3.70
CA VAL A 30 0.32 -9.43 -2.93
C VAL A 30 0.11 -7.92 -2.89
N ALA A 31 -0.27 -7.29 -4.01
CA ALA A 31 -0.58 -5.86 -4.04
C ALA A 31 -1.68 -5.50 -3.03
N GLY A 32 -2.76 -6.29 -2.99
CA GLY A 32 -3.84 -6.10 -2.01
C GLY A 32 -3.39 -6.29 -0.58
N LEU A 33 -2.60 -7.32 -0.30
CA LEU A 33 -2.09 -7.59 1.05
C LEU A 33 -1.13 -6.50 1.54
N VAL A 34 -0.26 -5.99 0.67
CA VAL A 34 0.66 -4.89 1.00
C VAL A 34 -0.13 -3.63 1.32
N ALA A 35 -1.13 -3.28 0.50
CA ALA A 35 -1.98 -2.12 0.74
C ALA A 35 -2.76 -2.27 2.06
N ALA A 36 -3.29 -3.44 2.35
CA ALA A 36 -3.98 -3.72 3.61
C ALA A 36 -3.03 -3.59 4.80
N GLY A 37 -1.78 -4.03 4.66
CA GLY A 37 -0.74 -3.86 5.68
C GLY A 37 -0.44 -2.38 5.96
N TRP A 38 -0.31 -1.55 4.92
CA TRP A 38 -0.10 -0.11 5.09
C TRP A 38 -1.31 0.56 5.74
N ALA A 39 -2.53 0.22 5.32
CA ALA A 39 -3.74 0.75 5.94
C ALA A 39 -3.84 0.35 7.42
N GLY A 40 -3.53 -0.90 7.74
CA GLY A 40 -3.49 -1.38 9.12
C GLY A 40 -2.46 -0.63 9.97
N ARG A 41 -1.27 -0.39 9.43
CA ARG A 41 -0.23 0.42 10.09
C ARG A 41 -0.73 1.83 10.39
N GLU A 42 -1.42 2.46 9.43
CA GLU A 42 -2.00 3.79 9.63
C GLU A 42 -3.06 3.78 10.74
N ALA A 43 -3.90 2.76 10.78
CA ALA A 43 -4.92 2.61 11.82
C ALA A 43 -4.27 2.48 13.21
N VAL A 44 -3.22 1.66 13.33
CA VAL A 44 -2.51 1.46 14.60
C VAL A 44 -1.81 2.75 15.04
N GLN A 45 -1.18 3.48 14.13
CA GLN A 45 -0.55 4.76 14.43
C GLN A 45 -1.57 5.81 14.88
N ASP A 46 -2.70 5.88 14.21
CA ASP A 46 -3.79 6.79 14.59
C ASP A 46 -4.31 6.46 15.99
N ARG A 47 -4.53 5.16 16.27
CA ARG A 47 -4.95 4.68 17.59
C ARG A 47 -3.95 5.07 18.67
N ALA A 48 -2.65 4.92 18.41
CA ALA A 48 -1.59 5.25 19.36
C ALA A 48 -1.56 6.74 19.69
N LYS A 49 -1.79 7.60 18.69
CA LYS A 49 -1.80 9.06 18.89
C LYS A 49 -3.03 9.55 19.64
N ARG A 50 -4.19 8.95 19.37
CA ARG A 50 -5.47 9.49 19.87
C ARG A 50 -6.01 8.77 21.10
N GLY A 51 -5.54 7.56 21.34
CA GLY A 51 -6.02 6.76 22.45
C GLY A 51 -7.32 5.99 22.16
N TYR A 52 -7.86 6.11 20.93
CA TYR A 52 -9.05 5.39 20.50
C TYR A 52 -9.03 5.12 19.00
N TRP A 53 -9.78 4.12 18.56
CA TRP A 53 -9.91 3.79 17.13
C TRP A 53 -10.86 4.77 16.45
N ARG A 54 -10.45 5.24 15.26
CA ARG A 54 -11.32 6.05 14.40
C ARG A 54 -11.67 5.29 13.13
N SER A 55 -12.84 5.64 12.56
CA SER A 55 -13.20 5.19 11.22
C SER A 55 -12.18 5.70 10.19
N PRO A 56 -11.82 4.89 9.18
CA PRO A 56 -10.96 5.36 8.08
C PRO A 56 -11.49 6.63 7.39
N GLY A 57 -12.82 6.84 7.39
CA GLY A 57 -13.42 8.06 6.84
C GLY A 57 -12.96 9.35 7.53
N ASP A 58 -12.48 9.26 8.78
CA ASP A 58 -11.98 10.42 9.54
C ASP A 58 -10.48 10.64 9.37
N TRP A 59 -9.79 9.80 8.59
CA TRP A 59 -8.36 9.93 8.37
C TRP A 59 -8.06 11.09 7.43
N SER A 60 -6.84 11.66 7.57
CA SER A 60 -6.37 12.71 6.67
C SER A 60 -6.18 12.19 5.25
N THR A 61 -6.18 13.12 4.30
CA THR A 61 -5.86 12.82 2.90
C THR A 61 -4.48 12.19 2.76
N GLN A 62 -3.50 12.64 3.55
CA GLN A 62 -2.15 12.08 3.55
C GLN A 62 -2.17 10.58 3.87
N LYS A 63 -2.90 10.15 4.90
CA LYS A 63 -3.00 8.74 5.27
C LYS A 63 -3.63 7.91 4.16
N HIS A 64 -4.70 8.41 3.55
CA HIS A 64 -5.33 7.72 2.42
C HIS A 64 -4.41 7.59 1.22
N LEU A 65 -3.64 8.64 0.89
CA LEU A 65 -2.70 8.60 -0.23
C LEU A 65 -1.55 7.62 0.03
N GLU A 66 -1.10 7.47 1.25
CA GLU A 66 -0.02 6.54 1.57
C GLU A 66 -0.41 5.09 1.28
N TRP A 67 -1.56 4.62 1.74
CA TRP A 67 -1.97 3.24 1.45
C TRP A 67 -2.54 3.08 0.05
N ALA A 68 -3.30 4.06 -0.45
CA ALA A 68 -3.86 4.00 -1.80
C ALA A 68 -2.77 4.09 -2.87
N GLY A 69 -1.76 4.93 -2.66
CA GLY A 69 -0.60 5.01 -3.54
C GLY A 69 0.17 3.69 -3.60
N ALA A 70 0.33 3.02 -2.46
CA ALA A 70 0.94 1.71 -2.40
C ALA A 70 0.12 0.66 -3.17
N LEU A 71 -1.20 0.69 -3.04
CA LEU A 71 -2.09 -0.21 -3.78
C LEU A 71 -1.98 0.03 -5.30
N ILE A 72 -2.07 1.28 -5.74
CA ILE A 72 -1.99 1.64 -7.16
C ILE A 72 -0.66 1.20 -7.74
N ALA A 73 0.45 1.51 -7.09
CA ALA A 73 1.78 1.12 -7.55
C ALA A 73 1.91 -0.41 -7.66
N GLY A 74 1.43 -1.13 -6.67
CA GLY A 74 1.44 -2.59 -6.68
C GLY A 74 0.58 -3.18 -7.80
N LEU A 75 -0.61 -2.63 -8.04
CA LEU A 75 -1.50 -3.07 -9.12
C LEU A 75 -0.92 -2.78 -10.50
N VAL A 76 -0.28 -1.64 -10.70
CA VAL A 76 0.41 -1.30 -11.96
C VAL A 76 1.48 -2.34 -12.26
N VAL A 77 2.31 -2.68 -11.29
CA VAL A 77 3.34 -3.71 -11.44
C VAL A 77 2.70 -5.08 -11.74
N ALA A 78 1.61 -5.42 -11.07
CA ALA A 78 0.91 -6.69 -11.28
C ALA A 78 0.36 -6.80 -12.70
N VAL A 79 -0.20 -5.71 -13.24
CA VAL A 79 -0.69 -5.67 -14.63
C VAL A 79 0.46 -5.87 -15.61
N PHE A 80 1.59 -5.19 -15.44
CA PHE A 80 2.76 -5.38 -16.30
C PHE A 80 3.30 -6.81 -16.21
N ALA A 81 3.38 -7.37 -15.01
CA ALA A 81 3.82 -8.75 -14.83
C ALA A 81 2.91 -9.74 -15.57
N ALA A 82 1.60 -9.54 -15.50
CA ALA A 82 0.62 -10.38 -16.21
C ALA A 82 0.76 -10.23 -17.74
N ALA A 83 1.01 -9.01 -18.22
CA ALA A 83 1.15 -8.74 -19.65
C ALA A 83 2.43 -9.36 -20.25
N LEU A 84 3.47 -9.57 -19.42
CA LEU A 84 4.75 -10.13 -19.87
C LEU A 84 4.82 -11.67 -19.80
N ARG A 85 3.79 -12.31 -19.32
CA ARG A 85 3.70 -13.78 -19.24
C ARG A 85 3.13 -14.39 -20.50
#